data_f2f60686064f5d223b6b71ed5999dc0e
#
_entry.id   f2f60686064f5d223b6b71ed5999dc0e
#
_cell.length_a   1.000
_cell.length_b   1.000
_cell.length_c   1.000
_cell.angle_alpha   90.00
_cell.angle_beta   90.00
_cell.angle_gamma   90.00
#
_symmetry.space_group_name_H-M   'P 1'
#
loop_
_entity.id
_entity.type
_entity.pdbx_description
1 polymer ?
#
loop_
_entity_poly.entity_id
_entity_poly.type
_entity_poly.pdbx_seq_one_letter_code
_entity_poly.pdbx_strand_id
1 'polypeptide(L)'
;MFLKRIQQLMSMLSMLVLVALMAASCSNNDDDSDNSAAVGMVVGTYQATITPTMGTKKMAQGPHLVVLEAINGNKQVRFHFEKFNAPMFDSDGKLSATARMPFAVSVDFVMDARREKDGTVRLQSVKGTFKAKPNGGKEVDPDKLPEGILPPDLKGFDTDKAQASGSFKDGKLDLKVLPKILPVTIVIDAVRK
;
A
#
# COMPACT_ATOMS: atom_id res chain seq x y z
N MET A 1 -13.21 23.39 65.00
CA MET A 1 -14.08 23.21 63.83
C MET A 1 -13.37 23.27 62.49
N PHE A 2 -12.24 23.93 62.41
CA PHE A 2 -11.45 24.12 61.16
C PHE A 2 -10.71 22.89 60.65
N LEU A 3 -10.14 22.05 61.55
CA LEU A 3 -9.38 20.84 61.16
C LEU A 3 -10.23 19.75 60.48
N LYS A 4 -11.49 19.58 60.85
CA LYS A 4 -12.37 18.58 60.22
C LYS A 4 -12.74 18.92 58.76
N ARG A 5 -12.81 20.19 58.41
CA ARG A 5 -13.08 20.64 57.05
C ARG A 5 -11.88 20.43 56.14
N ILE A 6 -10.66 20.60 56.64
CA ILE A 6 -9.41 20.37 55.87
C ILE A 6 -9.25 18.87 55.57
N GLN A 7 -9.55 17.98 56.54
CA GLN A 7 -9.50 16.54 56.30
C GLN A 7 -10.53 16.03 55.28
N GLN A 8 -11.75 16.62 55.24
CA GLN A 8 -12.74 16.28 54.23
C GLN A 8 -12.34 16.78 52.84
N LEU A 9 -11.75 17.96 52.72
CA LEU A 9 -11.25 18.48 51.44
C LEU A 9 -10.07 17.66 50.87
N MET A 10 -9.15 17.21 51.74
CA MET A 10 -8.05 16.34 51.31
C MET A 10 -8.54 14.93 50.88
N SER A 11 -9.56 14.38 51.54
CA SER A 11 -10.15 13.11 51.18
C SER A 11 -10.88 13.18 49.81
N MET A 12 -11.59 14.26 49.53
CA MET A 12 -12.24 14.47 48.21
C MET A 12 -11.23 14.70 47.09
N LEU A 13 -10.13 15.40 47.35
CA LEU A 13 -9.09 15.65 46.36
C LEU A 13 -8.32 14.38 46.01
N SER A 14 -8.05 13.49 47.00
CA SER A 14 -7.40 12.20 46.73
C SER A 14 -8.29 11.22 45.95
N MET A 15 -9.60 11.27 46.16
CA MET A 15 -10.54 10.45 45.41
C MET A 15 -10.71 10.91 43.96
N LEU A 16 -10.63 12.21 43.71
CA LEU A 16 -10.68 12.77 42.34
C LEU A 16 -9.43 12.43 41.50
N VAL A 17 -8.25 12.40 42.15
CA VAL A 17 -6.99 12.02 41.49
C VAL A 17 -6.95 10.52 41.18
N LEU A 18 -7.54 9.66 42.02
CA LEU A 18 -7.62 8.23 41.73
C LEU A 18 -8.55 7.91 40.55
N VAL A 19 -9.65 8.62 40.43
CA VAL A 19 -10.57 8.45 39.29
C VAL A 19 -9.97 8.97 37.97
N ALA A 20 -9.17 10.03 38.01
CA ALA A 20 -8.46 10.54 36.83
C ALA A 20 -7.34 9.60 36.35
N LEU A 21 -6.69 8.87 37.26
CA LEU A 21 -5.66 7.86 36.92
C LEU A 21 -6.24 6.57 36.33
N MET A 22 -7.47 6.21 36.64
CA MET A 22 -8.13 5.06 36.04
C MET A 22 -8.71 5.35 34.62
N ALA A 23 -9.01 6.61 34.31
CA ALA A 23 -9.47 6.99 32.97
C ALA A 23 -8.34 7.10 31.93
N ALA A 24 -7.09 7.21 32.35
CA ALA A 24 -5.92 7.25 31.46
C ALA A 24 -5.34 5.86 31.11
N SER A 25 -5.85 4.78 31.73
CA SER A 25 -5.32 3.42 31.56
C SER A 25 -6.09 2.56 30.55
N CYS A 26 -7.14 3.07 29.92
CA CYS A 26 -7.99 2.26 29.03
C CYS A 26 -7.92 2.65 27.56
N SER A 27 -6.88 3.35 27.06
CA SER A 27 -6.89 3.80 25.66
C SER A 27 -5.76 3.27 24.76
N ASN A 28 -4.91 2.35 25.21
CA ASN A 28 -3.75 1.92 24.41
C ASN A 28 -3.68 0.43 24.03
N ASN A 29 -4.64 -0.41 24.41
CA ASN A 29 -4.58 -1.85 24.06
C ASN A 29 -5.60 -2.29 22.98
N ASP A 30 -6.61 -1.49 22.67
CA ASP A 30 -7.63 -1.89 21.68
C ASP A 30 -7.17 -1.68 20.23
N ASP A 31 -6.36 -0.65 19.95
CA ASP A 31 -5.85 -0.38 18.60
C ASP A 31 -4.86 -1.46 18.10
N ASP A 32 -4.04 -2.02 18.97
CA ASP A 32 -3.04 -3.05 18.59
C ASP A 32 -3.70 -4.41 18.28
N SER A 33 -4.77 -4.77 18.97
CA SER A 33 -5.50 -6.02 18.73
C SER A 33 -6.34 -5.95 17.45
N ASP A 34 -6.97 -4.82 17.18
CA ASP A 34 -7.74 -4.58 15.95
C ASP A 34 -6.86 -4.56 14.71
N ASN A 35 -5.67 -3.97 14.80
CA ASN A 35 -4.69 -3.97 13.70
C ASN A 35 -4.19 -5.37 13.37
N SER A 36 -3.84 -6.20 14.37
CA SER A 36 -3.41 -7.58 14.14
C SER A 36 -4.51 -8.44 13.53
N ALA A 37 -5.76 -8.26 13.94
CA ALA A 37 -6.91 -8.92 13.34
C ALA A 37 -7.11 -8.48 11.89
N ALA A 38 -7.00 -7.18 11.58
CA ALA A 38 -7.10 -6.63 10.24
C ALA A 38 -6.00 -7.18 9.32
N VAL A 39 -4.74 -7.25 9.81
CA VAL A 39 -3.61 -7.87 9.09
C VAL A 39 -3.91 -9.33 8.77
N GLY A 40 -4.38 -10.13 9.74
CA GLY A 40 -4.74 -11.53 9.53
C GLY A 40 -5.83 -11.73 8.47
N MET A 41 -6.73 -10.76 8.32
CA MET A 41 -7.78 -10.81 7.28
C MET A 41 -7.22 -10.66 5.86
N VAL A 42 -6.17 -9.85 5.67
CA VAL A 42 -5.68 -9.49 4.32
C VAL A 42 -4.44 -10.25 3.88
N VAL A 43 -3.73 -10.88 4.79
CA VAL A 43 -2.54 -11.69 4.46
C VAL A 43 -2.94 -12.89 3.62
N GLY A 44 -2.19 -13.16 2.56
CA GLY A 44 -2.43 -14.31 1.69
C GLY A 44 -1.95 -14.12 0.26
N THR A 45 -2.27 -15.10 -0.57
CA THR A 45 -1.97 -15.11 -2.01
C THR A 45 -3.21 -14.78 -2.80
N TYR A 46 -3.04 -13.93 -3.80
CA TYR A 46 -4.12 -13.41 -4.64
C TYR A 46 -3.82 -13.63 -6.11
N GLN A 47 -4.85 -13.84 -6.88
CA GLN A 47 -4.81 -13.79 -8.33
C GLN A 47 -5.24 -12.41 -8.78
N ALA A 48 -4.35 -11.65 -9.40
CA ALA A 48 -4.50 -10.24 -9.67
C ALA A 48 -4.49 -9.90 -11.15
N THR A 49 -5.28 -8.91 -11.52
CA THR A 49 -5.13 -8.12 -12.74
C THR A 49 -4.44 -6.82 -12.38
N ILE A 50 -3.31 -6.52 -13.01
CA ILE A 50 -2.53 -5.29 -12.81
C ILE A 50 -2.79 -4.38 -13.99
N THR A 51 -3.27 -3.17 -13.72
CA THR A 51 -3.65 -2.18 -14.74
C THR A 51 -2.87 -0.88 -14.56
N PRO A 52 -1.68 -0.75 -15.15
CA PRO A 52 -1.04 0.55 -15.30
C PRO A 52 -1.89 1.47 -16.17
N THR A 53 -2.01 2.72 -15.77
CA THR A 53 -2.75 3.75 -16.50
C THR A 53 -1.88 4.99 -16.64
N MET A 54 -1.71 5.45 -17.89
CA MET A 54 -0.99 6.67 -18.24
C MET A 54 -1.91 7.56 -19.06
N GLY A 55 -2.30 8.72 -18.53
CA GLY A 55 -3.34 9.54 -19.13
C GLY A 55 -4.65 8.74 -19.26
N THR A 56 -5.16 8.60 -20.48
CA THR A 56 -6.37 7.82 -20.78
C THR A 56 -6.11 6.36 -21.13
N LYS A 57 -4.84 5.97 -21.33
CA LYS A 57 -4.45 4.62 -21.76
C LYS A 57 -4.34 3.68 -20.57
N LYS A 58 -5.04 2.55 -20.64
CA LYS A 58 -5.03 1.47 -19.64
C LYS A 58 -4.37 0.23 -20.21
N MET A 59 -3.46 -0.38 -19.43
CA MET A 59 -2.69 -1.56 -19.86
C MET A 59 -2.96 -2.74 -18.91
N ALA A 60 -4.20 -3.26 -18.92
CA ALA A 60 -4.57 -4.36 -18.05
C ALA A 60 -3.81 -5.64 -18.39
N GLN A 61 -3.28 -6.31 -17.37
CA GLN A 61 -2.54 -7.55 -17.49
C GLN A 61 -2.88 -8.51 -16.37
N GLY A 62 -2.99 -9.75 -16.69
CA GLY A 62 -3.20 -10.81 -15.71
C GLY A 62 -3.49 -12.15 -16.38
N PRO A 63 -3.65 -13.18 -15.57
CA PRO A 63 -3.55 -13.16 -14.11
C PRO A 63 -2.09 -13.19 -13.60
N HIS A 64 -1.82 -12.45 -12.52
CA HIS A 64 -0.55 -12.48 -11.79
C HIS A 64 -0.77 -12.94 -10.35
N LEU A 65 0.22 -13.60 -9.76
CA LEU A 65 0.18 -13.90 -8.33
C LEU A 65 0.75 -12.70 -7.55
N VAL A 66 0.00 -12.27 -6.56
CA VAL A 66 0.36 -11.20 -5.63
C VAL A 66 0.27 -11.76 -4.22
N VAL A 67 1.24 -11.45 -3.38
CA VAL A 67 1.30 -11.91 -2.00
C VAL A 67 1.30 -10.71 -1.07
N LEU A 68 0.46 -10.76 -0.05
CA LEU A 68 0.49 -9.87 1.09
C LEU A 68 1.01 -10.65 2.30
N GLU A 69 2.07 -10.15 2.91
CA GLU A 69 2.76 -10.79 4.03
C GLU A 69 2.57 -9.98 5.32
N ALA A 70 2.38 -10.67 6.43
CA ALA A 70 2.41 -10.03 7.74
C ALA A 70 3.85 -9.72 8.15
N ILE A 71 4.07 -8.52 8.64
CA ILE A 71 5.37 -8.06 9.16
C ILE A 71 5.19 -7.35 10.49
N ASN A 72 6.31 -7.01 11.13
CA ASN A 72 6.34 -6.25 12.38
C ASN A 72 5.47 -6.86 13.49
N GLY A 73 5.52 -8.19 13.66
CA GLY A 73 4.74 -8.90 14.66
C GLY A 73 3.24 -8.90 14.38
N ASN A 74 2.84 -9.03 13.11
CA ASN A 74 1.45 -8.98 12.64
C ASN A 74 0.77 -7.61 12.82
N LYS A 75 1.54 -6.52 12.88
CA LYS A 75 0.99 -5.17 12.99
C LYS A 75 0.85 -4.47 11.64
N GLN A 76 1.59 -4.92 10.62
CA GLN A 76 1.61 -4.32 9.29
C GLN A 76 1.63 -5.38 8.20
N VAL A 77 1.30 -4.95 6.99
CA VAL A 77 1.30 -5.78 5.78
C VAL A 77 2.40 -5.30 4.85
N ARG A 78 3.17 -6.23 4.31
CA ARG A 78 4.08 -5.96 3.20
C ARG A 78 3.45 -6.45 1.90
N PHE A 79 3.44 -5.57 0.91
CA PHE A 79 3.09 -5.86 -0.47
C PHE A 79 4.29 -5.59 -1.35
N HIS A 80 4.76 -6.60 -2.05
CA HIS A 80 5.88 -6.43 -2.97
C HIS A 80 5.71 -7.29 -4.21
N PHE A 81 6.25 -6.83 -5.31
CA PHE A 81 6.53 -7.64 -6.49
C PHE A 81 7.79 -7.13 -7.19
N GLU A 82 8.43 -8.03 -7.93
CA GLU A 82 9.65 -7.73 -8.65
C GLU A 82 9.52 -8.09 -10.13
N LYS A 83 10.25 -7.35 -10.96
CA LYS A 83 10.40 -7.62 -12.39
C LYS A 83 9.09 -7.69 -13.18
N PHE A 84 8.11 -6.87 -12.77
CA PHE A 84 6.90 -6.73 -13.54
C PHE A 84 7.19 -5.98 -14.85
N ASN A 85 6.85 -6.59 -15.97
CA ASN A 85 7.15 -6.06 -17.30
C ASN A 85 5.87 -5.88 -18.10
N ALA A 86 5.42 -4.64 -18.24
CA ALA A 86 4.19 -4.30 -18.94
C ALA A 86 4.33 -4.53 -20.46
N PRO A 87 3.26 -4.98 -21.17
CA PRO A 87 3.25 -4.99 -22.62
C PRO A 87 3.25 -3.56 -23.18
N MET A 88 3.74 -3.40 -24.38
CA MET A 88 3.64 -2.16 -25.14
C MET A 88 2.35 -2.15 -25.98
N PHE A 89 1.93 -0.96 -26.40
CA PHE A 89 0.93 -0.83 -27.47
C PHE A 89 1.60 -1.01 -28.83
N ASP A 90 0.91 -1.69 -29.72
CA ASP A 90 1.26 -1.74 -31.14
C ASP A 90 0.83 -0.46 -31.88
N SER A 91 1.11 -0.40 -33.19
CA SER A 91 0.72 0.71 -34.05
C SER A 91 -0.79 0.97 -34.07
N ASP A 92 -1.60 -0.04 -33.82
CA ASP A 92 -3.07 0.04 -33.83
C ASP A 92 -3.62 0.43 -32.44
N GLY A 93 -2.75 0.69 -31.46
CA GLY A 93 -3.13 1.03 -30.09
C GLY A 93 -3.64 -0.15 -29.26
N LYS A 94 -3.43 -1.39 -29.73
CA LYS A 94 -3.73 -2.62 -28.99
C LYS A 94 -2.52 -3.06 -28.18
N LEU A 95 -2.76 -3.81 -27.09
CA LEU A 95 -1.67 -4.40 -26.31
C LEU A 95 -0.95 -5.47 -27.11
N SER A 96 0.34 -5.31 -27.30
CA SER A 96 1.18 -6.29 -28.00
C SER A 96 1.28 -7.58 -27.22
N ALA A 97 1.14 -8.73 -27.88
CA ALA A 97 1.37 -10.02 -27.27
C ALA A 97 2.85 -10.27 -26.94
N THR A 98 3.77 -9.68 -27.70
CA THR A 98 5.21 -9.96 -27.65
C THR A 98 6.06 -8.78 -27.18
N ALA A 99 5.74 -7.55 -27.60
CA ALA A 99 6.50 -6.37 -27.21
C ALA A 99 6.21 -5.99 -25.76
N ARG A 100 7.27 -5.71 -25.02
CA ARG A 100 7.23 -5.32 -23.61
C ARG A 100 7.81 -3.92 -23.43
N MET A 101 7.32 -3.21 -22.40
CA MET A 101 7.96 -1.97 -21.98
C MET A 101 9.44 -2.21 -21.71
N PRO A 102 10.31 -1.26 -22.07
CA PRO A 102 11.76 -1.42 -21.91
C PRO A 102 12.21 -1.47 -20.46
N PHE A 103 11.30 -1.41 -19.50
CA PHE A 103 11.56 -1.42 -18.08
C PHE A 103 10.88 -2.57 -17.38
N ALA A 104 11.58 -3.14 -16.41
CA ALA A 104 11.02 -4.00 -15.39
C ALA A 104 10.76 -3.16 -14.12
N VAL A 105 9.54 -3.23 -13.61
CA VAL A 105 9.09 -2.50 -12.43
C VAL A 105 9.15 -3.41 -11.22
N SER A 106 9.68 -2.87 -10.11
CA SER A 106 9.60 -3.49 -8.79
C SER A 106 8.98 -2.51 -7.80
N VAL A 107 8.18 -3.01 -6.89
CA VAL A 107 7.58 -2.23 -5.80
C VAL A 107 7.74 -2.96 -4.47
N ASP A 108 7.84 -2.19 -3.39
CA ASP A 108 7.85 -2.70 -2.03
C ASP A 108 7.17 -1.68 -1.11
N PHE A 109 6.06 -2.07 -0.51
CA PHE A 109 5.25 -1.23 0.36
C PHE A 109 5.06 -1.88 1.72
N VAL A 110 5.25 -1.10 2.76
CA VAL A 110 4.78 -1.39 4.11
C VAL A 110 3.49 -0.62 4.32
N MET A 111 2.42 -1.32 4.70
CA MET A 111 1.08 -0.76 4.83
C MET A 111 0.48 -1.05 6.20
N ASP A 112 -0.19 -0.06 6.76
CA ASP A 112 -1.10 -0.26 7.86
C ASP A 112 -2.42 -0.85 7.35
N ALA A 113 -3.01 -1.74 8.13
CA ALA A 113 -4.30 -2.33 7.88
C ALA A 113 -5.27 -1.95 9.00
N ARG A 114 -6.41 -1.38 8.66
CA ARG A 114 -7.44 -0.97 9.62
C ARG A 114 -8.79 -1.55 9.23
N ARG A 115 -9.43 -2.25 10.15
CA ARG A 115 -10.79 -2.77 9.95
C ARG A 115 -11.81 -1.68 10.18
N GLU A 116 -12.76 -1.56 9.25
CA GLU A 116 -13.92 -0.68 9.36
C GLU A 116 -15.12 -1.43 9.93
N LYS A 117 -16.15 -0.69 10.38
CA LYS A 117 -17.38 -1.26 10.99
C LYS A 117 -18.15 -2.17 10.05
N ASP A 118 -18.04 -1.97 8.74
CA ASP A 118 -18.70 -2.78 7.71
C ASP A 118 -17.91 -4.04 7.31
N GLY A 119 -16.82 -4.34 8.03
CA GLY A 119 -15.94 -5.47 7.78
C GLY A 119 -14.89 -5.24 6.70
N THR A 120 -14.90 -4.10 6.01
CA THR A 120 -13.85 -3.71 5.06
C THR A 120 -12.54 -3.47 5.80
N VAL A 121 -11.42 -3.94 5.26
CA VAL A 121 -10.09 -3.56 5.74
C VAL A 121 -9.52 -2.53 4.80
N ARG A 122 -9.20 -1.35 5.34
CA ARG A 122 -8.44 -0.30 4.64
C ARG A 122 -6.97 -0.55 4.74
N LEU A 123 -6.27 -0.34 3.62
CA LEU A 123 -4.82 -0.46 3.50
C LEU A 123 -4.25 0.89 3.09
N GLN A 124 -3.22 1.34 3.81
CA GLN A 124 -2.54 2.60 3.53
C GLN A 124 -1.04 2.44 3.73
N SER A 125 -0.24 2.74 2.71
CA SER A 125 1.21 2.68 2.83
C SER A 125 1.75 3.74 3.78
N VAL A 126 2.63 3.31 4.66
CA VAL A 126 3.46 4.16 5.53
C VAL A 126 4.87 4.31 4.95
N LYS A 127 5.28 3.35 4.13
CA LYS A 127 6.54 3.36 3.40
C LYS A 127 6.34 2.68 2.06
N GLY A 128 6.97 3.22 1.01
CA GLY A 128 6.86 2.62 -0.31
C GLY A 128 8.00 2.99 -1.22
N THR A 129 8.51 2.00 -1.97
CA THR A 129 9.48 2.19 -3.02
C THR A 129 8.91 1.76 -4.36
N PHE A 130 9.32 2.45 -5.40
CA PHE A 130 9.03 2.10 -6.78
C PHE A 130 10.32 2.21 -7.57
N LYS A 131 10.69 1.15 -8.27
CA LYS A 131 11.90 1.07 -9.08
C LYS A 131 11.54 0.60 -10.47
N ALA A 132 12.03 1.31 -11.48
CA ALA A 132 11.98 0.86 -12.85
C ALA A 132 13.40 0.76 -13.40
N LYS A 133 13.82 -0.42 -13.79
CA LYS A 133 15.13 -0.69 -14.34
C LYS A 133 15.01 -1.13 -15.80
N PRO A 134 15.97 -0.74 -16.67
CA PRO A 134 16.00 -1.22 -18.03
C PRO A 134 15.97 -2.75 -18.11
N ASN A 135 15.16 -3.27 -19.02
CA ASN A 135 14.96 -4.69 -19.18
C ASN A 135 16.22 -5.35 -19.78
N GLY A 136 16.82 -6.30 -19.07
CA GLY A 136 17.98 -7.04 -19.54
C GLY A 136 19.29 -6.26 -19.54
N GLY A 137 19.38 -5.11 -18.86
CA GLY A 137 20.60 -4.32 -18.76
C GLY A 137 21.10 -3.71 -20.08
N LYS A 138 20.31 -3.78 -21.15
CA LYS A 138 20.59 -3.07 -22.40
C LYS A 138 20.10 -1.64 -22.27
N GLU A 139 20.93 -0.69 -22.69
CA GLU A 139 20.49 0.70 -22.85
C GLU A 139 19.28 0.72 -23.79
N VAL A 140 18.24 1.39 -23.33
CA VAL A 140 17.07 1.61 -24.14
C VAL A 140 17.42 2.66 -25.17
N ASP A 141 17.29 2.33 -26.45
CA ASP A 141 17.46 3.28 -27.54
C ASP A 141 16.30 4.31 -27.44
N PRO A 142 16.59 5.57 -27.06
CA PRO A 142 15.55 6.57 -26.86
C PRO A 142 14.77 6.86 -28.16
N ASP A 143 15.38 6.64 -29.33
CA ASP A 143 14.75 6.88 -30.63
C ASP A 143 13.71 5.81 -31.00
N LYS A 144 13.68 4.70 -30.27
CA LYS A 144 12.69 3.61 -30.44
C LYS A 144 11.54 3.66 -29.46
N LEU A 145 11.52 4.66 -28.58
CA LEU A 145 10.42 4.86 -27.65
C LEU A 145 9.30 5.65 -28.31
N PRO A 146 8.04 5.31 -28.09
CA PRO A 146 6.92 6.13 -28.56
C PRO A 146 7.04 7.56 -28.01
N GLU A 147 6.86 8.55 -28.88
CA GLU A 147 6.92 9.96 -28.49
C GLU A 147 6.03 10.25 -27.27
N GLY A 148 6.59 10.94 -26.27
CA GLY A 148 5.87 11.39 -25.07
C GLY A 148 5.74 10.37 -23.94
N ILE A 149 6.37 9.20 -24.05
CA ILE A 149 6.26 8.18 -22.99
C ILE A 149 7.36 8.32 -21.92
N LEU A 150 8.56 8.79 -22.28
CA LEU A 150 9.67 8.87 -21.32
C LEU A 150 10.66 9.99 -21.65
N PRO A 151 11.32 10.62 -20.64
CA PRO A 151 12.39 11.57 -20.87
C PRO A 151 13.61 10.90 -21.52
N PRO A 152 14.43 11.64 -22.30
CA PRO A 152 15.56 11.10 -23.06
C PRO A 152 16.73 10.54 -22.23
N ASP A 153 16.78 10.77 -20.91
CA ASP A 153 17.89 10.36 -20.02
C ASP A 153 17.59 9.12 -19.16
N LEU A 154 16.80 8.18 -19.64
CA LEU A 154 16.32 7.08 -18.82
C LEU A 154 17.35 5.98 -18.57
N LYS A 155 18.17 6.20 -17.57
CA LYS A 155 18.98 5.14 -16.92
C LYS A 155 18.18 4.24 -15.95
N GLY A 156 16.87 4.37 -15.93
CA GLY A 156 15.98 3.85 -14.90
C GLY A 156 15.63 4.94 -13.88
N PHE A 157 14.64 4.69 -13.05
CA PHE A 157 14.28 5.61 -11.97
C PHE A 157 13.89 4.84 -10.72
N ASP A 158 14.12 5.48 -9.59
CA ASP A 158 13.89 4.95 -8.26
C ASP A 158 13.27 6.04 -7.39
N THR A 159 12.32 5.70 -6.56
CA THR A 159 11.75 6.60 -5.56
C THR A 159 11.34 5.84 -4.31
N ASP A 160 11.57 6.46 -3.16
CA ASP A 160 11.08 6.05 -1.84
C ASP A 160 9.80 6.79 -1.43
N LYS A 161 9.24 7.63 -2.32
CA LYS A 161 8.03 8.43 -2.11
C LYS A 161 6.78 7.81 -2.73
N ALA A 162 6.88 6.61 -3.26
CA ALA A 162 5.73 5.90 -3.81
C ALA A 162 4.68 5.65 -2.73
N GLN A 163 3.41 5.69 -3.11
CA GLN A 163 2.28 5.48 -2.22
C GLN A 163 1.41 4.35 -2.74
N ALA A 164 0.86 3.57 -1.81
CA ALA A 164 -0.16 2.58 -2.10
C ALA A 164 -1.31 2.75 -1.13
N SER A 165 -2.53 2.59 -1.62
CA SER A 165 -3.74 2.58 -0.80
C SER A 165 -4.75 1.62 -1.39
N GLY A 166 -5.67 1.11 -0.57
CA GLY A 166 -6.68 0.21 -1.07
C GLY A 166 -7.60 -0.34 0.00
N SER A 167 -8.31 -1.40 -0.39
CA SER A 167 -9.23 -2.07 0.50
C SER A 167 -9.31 -3.56 0.22
N PHE A 168 -9.65 -4.29 1.25
CA PHE A 168 -9.98 -5.72 1.17
C PHE A 168 -11.36 -5.96 1.75
N LYS A 169 -12.19 -6.71 1.03
CA LYS A 169 -13.52 -7.15 1.47
C LYS A 169 -13.91 -8.43 0.76
N ASP A 170 -14.46 -9.39 1.48
CA ASP A 170 -15.04 -10.63 0.94
C ASP A 170 -14.10 -11.36 -0.06
N GLY A 171 -12.82 -11.46 0.28
CA GLY A 171 -11.81 -12.11 -0.55
C GLY A 171 -11.30 -11.27 -1.73
N LYS A 172 -11.79 -10.06 -1.93
CA LYS A 172 -11.37 -9.13 -2.98
C LYS A 172 -10.44 -8.07 -2.41
N LEU A 173 -9.35 -7.84 -3.11
CA LEU A 173 -8.34 -6.85 -2.80
C LEU A 173 -8.25 -5.85 -3.95
N ASP A 174 -8.45 -4.58 -3.65
CA ASP A 174 -8.28 -3.46 -4.57
C ASP A 174 -7.14 -2.59 -4.06
N LEU A 175 -6.06 -2.45 -4.84
CA LEU A 175 -4.93 -1.57 -4.50
C LEU A 175 -4.70 -0.57 -5.61
N LYS A 176 -4.36 0.65 -5.22
CA LYS A 176 -3.93 1.74 -6.09
C LYS A 176 -2.50 2.14 -5.71
N VAL A 177 -1.57 2.03 -6.65
CA VAL A 177 -0.17 2.41 -6.49
C VAL A 177 0.10 3.69 -7.28
N LEU A 178 0.70 4.67 -6.62
CA LEU A 178 1.12 5.95 -7.16
C LEU A 178 2.65 6.06 -7.05
N PRO A 179 3.39 5.91 -8.15
CA PRO A 179 4.85 6.02 -8.13
C PRO A 179 5.39 7.38 -7.70
N LYS A 180 4.60 8.47 -7.90
CA LYS A 180 4.98 9.87 -7.57
C LYS A 180 6.15 10.45 -8.36
N ILE A 181 6.79 9.67 -9.19
CA ILE A 181 7.87 10.11 -10.09
C ILE A 181 7.41 10.16 -11.54
N LEU A 182 6.33 9.45 -11.86
CA LEU A 182 5.69 9.39 -13.17
C LEU A 182 4.21 9.70 -13.05
N PRO A 183 3.58 10.25 -14.11
CA PRO A 183 2.13 10.43 -14.17
C PRO A 183 1.41 9.11 -14.48
N VAL A 184 1.76 8.06 -13.73
CA VAL A 184 1.21 6.71 -13.86
C VAL A 184 0.45 6.37 -12.58
N THR A 185 -0.70 5.74 -12.75
CA THR A 185 -1.44 5.07 -11.69
C THR A 185 -1.48 3.58 -12.01
N ILE A 186 -1.20 2.73 -11.03
CA ILE A 186 -1.31 1.28 -11.19
C ILE A 186 -2.45 0.81 -10.29
N VAL A 187 -3.49 0.22 -10.91
CA VAL A 187 -4.60 -0.41 -10.19
C VAL A 187 -4.36 -1.91 -10.18
N ILE A 188 -4.57 -2.54 -9.05
CA ILE A 188 -4.43 -3.98 -8.84
C ILE A 188 -5.74 -4.49 -8.28
N ASP A 189 -6.49 -5.19 -9.13
CA ASP A 189 -7.73 -5.87 -8.79
C ASP A 189 -7.43 -7.35 -8.57
N ALA A 190 -7.66 -7.86 -7.37
CA ALA A 190 -7.23 -9.20 -7.02
C ALA A 190 -8.27 -9.97 -6.21
N VAL A 191 -8.28 -11.28 -6.39
CA VAL A 191 -9.14 -12.20 -5.65
C VAL A 191 -8.27 -13.21 -4.92
N ARG A 192 -8.60 -13.46 -3.65
CA ARG A 192 -7.89 -14.43 -2.83
C ARG A 192 -7.98 -15.83 -3.47
N LYS A 193 -6.86 -16.54 -3.48
CA LYS A 193 -6.73 -17.87 -4.04
C LYS A 193 -7.05 -18.95 -3.02
#